data_3bd129b4504031e5853b9ccd65806db4
#
_entry.id   3bd129b4504031e5853b9ccd65806db4
#
_cell.length_a   1.000
_cell.length_b   1.000
_cell.length_c   1.000
_cell.angle_alpha   90.00
_cell.angle_beta   90.00
_cell.angle_gamma   90.00
#
_symmetry.space_group_name_H-M   'P 1'
#
loop_
_entity.id
_entity.type
_entity.pdbx_description
1 polymer ?
#
loop_
_entity_poly.entity_id
_entity_poly.type
_entity_poly.pdbx_seq_one_letter_code
_entity_poly.pdbx_strand_id
1 'polypeptide(L)'
;MRVLLLMRGAPGVGKTTFIKENNLEQFALSADEIRLLCQSPVMTTSGTFGISQDNEKKVWSLLFQILEARMQRGEFVVIDATNSKTVEMNRYKTMAQTYRYHIYCVDFTDVPMEECKRRNLTRPDYKQVPEEAIEKMYARFATQQIPTGIVKLRPDE
;
A
#
# COMPACT_ATOMS: atom_id res chain seq x y z
N MET A 1 -15.52 -5.02 -13.43
CA MET A 1 -14.50 -6.09 -13.52
C MET A 1 -14.03 -6.45 -12.11
N ARG A 2 -14.25 -7.69 -11.71
CA ARG A 2 -13.97 -8.15 -10.33
C ARG A 2 -12.49 -8.50 -10.17
N VAL A 3 -11.66 -7.48 -10.16
CA VAL A 3 -10.22 -7.59 -9.95
C VAL A 3 -9.79 -6.66 -8.84
N LEU A 4 -9.03 -7.20 -7.90
CA LEU A 4 -8.38 -6.45 -6.83
C LEU A 4 -6.87 -6.48 -7.09
N LEU A 5 -6.29 -5.30 -7.23
CA LEU A 5 -4.86 -5.14 -7.48
C LEU A 5 -4.18 -4.54 -6.26
N LEU A 6 -3.30 -5.32 -5.63
CA LEU A 6 -2.52 -4.87 -4.49
C LEU A 6 -1.16 -4.35 -4.97
N MET A 7 -0.74 -3.19 -4.47
CA MET A 7 0.65 -2.75 -4.58
C MET A 7 1.41 -3.28 -3.37
N ARG A 8 2.66 -3.71 -3.53
CA ARG A 8 3.48 -4.18 -2.42
C ARG A 8 4.90 -3.63 -2.53
N GLY A 9 5.34 -2.92 -1.52
CA GLY A 9 6.69 -2.36 -1.47
C GLY A 9 6.81 -1.23 -0.47
N ALA A 10 8.04 -0.88 -0.12
CA ALA A 10 8.34 0.19 0.81
C ALA A 10 7.95 1.56 0.24
N PRO A 11 7.81 2.59 1.08
CA PRO A 11 7.60 3.95 0.58
C PRO A 11 8.72 4.38 -0.38
N GLY A 12 8.36 5.01 -1.49
CA GLY A 12 9.33 5.50 -2.47
C GLY A 12 9.77 4.51 -3.54
N VAL A 13 9.25 3.28 -3.55
CA VAL A 13 9.66 2.28 -4.57
C VAL A 13 9.03 2.52 -5.94
N GLY A 14 8.02 3.40 -6.04
CA GLY A 14 7.38 3.70 -7.32
C GLY A 14 5.94 3.21 -7.44
N LYS A 15 5.28 2.83 -6.34
CA LYS A 15 3.89 2.37 -6.36
C LYS A 15 2.94 3.43 -6.91
N THR A 16 3.02 4.65 -6.38
CA THR A 16 2.17 5.75 -6.83
C THR A 16 2.45 6.12 -8.29
N THR A 17 3.73 6.11 -8.68
CA THR A 17 4.13 6.38 -10.07
C THR A 17 3.53 5.33 -11.02
N PHE A 18 3.60 4.06 -10.64
CA PHE A 18 2.98 2.97 -11.42
C PHE A 18 1.48 3.20 -11.61
N ILE A 19 0.79 3.57 -10.54
CA ILE A 19 -0.66 3.85 -10.59
C ILE A 19 -0.95 4.98 -11.57
N LYS A 20 -0.17 6.07 -11.52
CA LYS A 20 -0.33 7.22 -12.43
C LYS A 20 -0.03 6.85 -13.88
N GLU A 21 1.07 6.17 -14.13
CA GLU A 21 1.50 5.80 -15.48
C GLU A 21 0.53 4.84 -16.17
N ASN A 22 -0.19 4.06 -15.39
CA ASN A 22 -1.18 3.10 -15.90
C ASN A 22 -2.62 3.63 -15.82
N ASN A 23 -2.81 4.91 -15.51
CA ASN A 23 -4.12 5.57 -15.44
C ASN A 23 -5.07 4.88 -14.45
N LEU A 24 -4.56 4.44 -13.31
CA LEU A 24 -5.32 3.71 -12.30
C LEU A 24 -5.73 4.57 -11.11
N GLU A 25 -5.46 5.87 -11.13
CA GLU A 25 -5.68 6.76 -9.98
C GLU A 25 -7.13 6.77 -9.49
N GLN A 26 -8.09 6.77 -10.39
CA GLN A 26 -9.50 6.80 -10.03
C GLN A 26 -9.97 5.50 -9.35
N PHE A 27 -9.21 4.42 -9.44
CA PHE A 27 -9.54 3.14 -8.83
C PHE A 27 -8.80 2.90 -7.52
N ALA A 28 -7.87 3.77 -7.15
CA ALA A 28 -6.96 3.55 -6.04
C ALA A 28 -7.58 3.94 -4.69
N LEU A 29 -7.35 3.08 -3.69
CA LEU A 29 -7.53 3.40 -2.28
C LEU A 29 -6.13 3.47 -1.67
N SER A 30 -5.76 4.65 -1.16
CA SER A 30 -4.46 4.89 -0.55
C SER A 30 -4.59 4.91 0.96
N ALA A 31 -3.80 4.08 1.65
CA ALA A 31 -3.75 4.08 3.11
C ALA A 31 -3.28 5.44 3.64
N ASP A 32 -2.29 6.08 2.99
CA ASP A 32 -1.81 7.39 3.40
C ASP A 32 -2.86 8.49 3.23
N GLU A 33 -3.64 8.45 2.15
CA GLU A 33 -4.73 9.40 1.97
C GLU A 33 -5.78 9.26 3.06
N ILE A 34 -6.11 8.04 3.46
CA ILE A 34 -7.05 7.79 4.55
C ILE A 34 -6.47 8.28 5.88
N ARG A 35 -5.17 8.07 6.12
CA ARG A 35 -4.50 8.62 7.30
C ARG A 35 -4.64 10.14 7.37
N LEU A 36 -4.47 10.83 6.25
CA LEU A 36 -4.62 12.28 6.17
C LEU A 36 -6.07 12.73 6.35
N LEU A 37 -7.05 11.91 6.00
CA LEU A 37 -8.45 12.17 6.30
C LEU A 37 -8.76 12.02 7.79
N CYS A 38 -8.10 11.10 8.47
CA CYS A 38 -8.30 10.86 9.90
C CYS A 38 -7.61 11.91 10.76
N GLN A 39 -6.48 12.45 10.31
CA GLN A 39 -5.68 13.41 11.07
C GLN A 39 -4.79 14.23 10.13
N SER A 40 -4.76 15.54 10.33
CA SER A 40 -3.85 16.42 9.61
C SER A 40 -2.38 16.04 9.88
N PRO A 41 -1.44 16.39 8.98
CA PRO A 41 -0.01 16.17 9.23
C PRO A 41 0.43 16.74 10.58
N VAL A 42 1.30 16.02 11.27
CA VAL A 42 1.81 16.39 12.60
C VAL A 42 3.28 16.74 12.54
N MET A 43 3.72 17.61 13.45
CA MET A 43 5.12 17.99 13.58
C MET A 43 5.94 16.81 14.12
N THR A 44 7.00 16.44 13.41
CA THR A 44 7.93 15.39 13.84
C THR A 44 9.04 15.99 14.72
N THR A 45 9.81 15.11 15.36
CA THR A 45 10.96 15.53 16.19
C THR A 45 12.04 16.25 15.40
N SER A 46 12.10 16.04 14.08
CA SER A 46 13.04 16.75 13.19
C SER A 46 12.55 18.13 12.76
N GLY A 47 11.37 18.57 13.19
CA GLY A 47 10.80 19.87 12.84
C GLY A 47 10.07 19.92 11.52
N THR A 48 9.84 18.79 10.86
CA THR A 48 9.05 18.66 9.63
C THR A 48 7.67 18.10 9.93
N PHE A 49 6.74 18.26 8.98
CA PHE A 49 5.42 17.62 9.09
C PHE A 49 5.47 16.19 8.57
N GLY A 50 4.73 15.29 9.23
CA GLY A 50 4.63 13.90 8.81
C GLY A 50 3.21 13.38 8.92
N ILE A 51 2.94 12.26 8.27
CA ILE A 51 1.65 11.59 8.34
C ILE A 51 1.58 10.83 9.66
N SER A 52 0.53 11.12 10.48
CA SER A 52 0.33 10.43 11.75
C SER A 52 -0.08 8.98 11.55
N GLN A 53 0.48 8.09 12.36
CA GLN A 53 0.10 6.68 12.41
C GLN A 53 -0.65 6.31 13.70
N ASP A 54 -1.18 7.30 14.39
CA ASP A 54 -1.86 7.08 15.68
C ASP A 54 -3.26 6.46 15.51
N ASN A 55 -3.83 6.52 14.32
CA ASN A 55 -5.20 6.07 14.05
C ASN A 55 -5.25 4.80 13.20
N GLU A 56 -4.24 3.93 13.25
CA GLU A 56 -4.12 2.78 12.34
C GLU A 56 -5.34 1.86 12.37
N LYS A 57 -5.86 1.56 13.55
CA LYS A 57 -7.05 0.71 13.66
C LYS A 57 -8.24 1.31 12.91
N LYS A 58 -8.47 2.61 13.06
CA LYS A 58 -9.55 3.32 12.37
C LYS A 58 -9.29 3.44 10.87
N VAL A 59 -8.06 3.72 10.48
CA VAL A 59 -7.65 3.85 9.07
C VAL A 59 -7.93 2.55 8.33
N TRP A 60 -7.49 1.42 8.85
CA TRP A 60 -7.70 0.13 8.21
C TRP A 60 -9.16 -0.30 8.23
N SER A 61 -9.89 0.01 9.30
CA SER A 61 -11.34 -0.22 9.35
C SER A 61 -12.05 0.54 8.24
N LEU A 62 -11.73 1.81 8.04
CA LEU A 62 -12.31 2.64 6.98
C LEU A 62 -11.93 2.12 5.59
N LEU A 63 -10.67 1.78 5.38
CA LEU A 63 -10.20 1.24 4.10
C LEU A 63 -11.01 -0.01 3.73
N PHE A 64 -11.17 -0.95 4.66
CA PHE A 64 -11.90 -2.19 4.39
C PHE A 64 -13.39 -1.95 4.20
N GLN A 65 -13.98 -0.99 4.89
CA GLN A 65 -15.38 -0.62 4.65
C GLN A 65 -15.59 -0.06 3.24
N ILE A 66 -14.72 0.83 2.80
CA ILE A 66 -14.77 1.41 1.45
C ILE A 66 -14.56 0.32 0.40
N LEU A 67 -13.55 -0.53 0.63
CA LEU A 67 -13.25 -1.64 -0.26
C LEU A 67 -14.44 -2.58 -0.40
N GLU A 68 -15.06 -2.97 0.70
CA GLU A 68 -16.22 -3.86 0.69
C GLU A 68 -17.37 -3.26 -0.11
N ALA A 69 -17.67 -1.97 0.09
CA ALA A 69 -18.70 -1.29 -0.66
C ALA A 69 -18.45 -1.34 -2.18
N ARG A 70 -17.20 -1.14 -2.59
CA ARG A 70 -16.81 -1.25 -4.00
C ARG A 70 -16.91 -2.69 -4.53
N MET A 71 -16.48 -3.65 -3.71
CA MET A 71 -16.54 -5.07 -4.10
C MET A 71 -17.96 -5.59 -4.23
N GLN A 72 -18.88 -5.11 -3.40
CA GLN A 72 -20.31 -5.43 -3.52
C GLN A 72 -20.87 -5.00 -4.88
N ARG A 73 -20.36 -3.90 -5.43
CA ARG A 73 -20.75 -3.42 -6.76
C ARG A 73 -19.95 -4.06 -7.91
N GLY A 74 -18.95 -4.90 -7.62
CA GLY A 74 -18.13 -5.55 -8.63
C GLY A 74 -17.13 -4.60 -9.31
N GLU A 75 -16.69 -3.54 -8.66
CA GLU A 75 -15.78 -2.55 -9.22
C GLU A 75 -14.33 -3.02 -9.19
N PHE A 76 -13.53 -2.58 -10.15
CA PHE A 76 -12.08 -2.75 -10.11
C PHE A 76 -11.50 -1.85 -9.02
N VAL A 77 -10.61 -2.39 -8.18
CA VAL A 77 -10.00 -1.64 -7.08
C VAL A 77 -8.50 -1.87 -7.03
N VAL A 78 -7.76 -0.80 -6.79
CA VAL A 78 -6.31 -0.82 -6.56
C VAL A 78 -6.05 -0.40 -5.10
N ILE A 79 -5.23 -1.17 -4.38
CA ILE A 79 -4.84 -0.83 -3.01
C ILE A 79 -3.41 -0.30 -3.02
N ASP A 80 -3.25 0.97 -2.70
CA ASP A 80 -1.94 1.62 -2.58
C ASP A 80 -1.52 1.64 -1.11
N ALA A 81 -0.79 0.62 -0.73
CA ALA A 81 -0.24 0.43 0.62
C ALA A 81 1.02 -0.42 0.53
N THR A 82 1.76 -0.53 1.63
CA THR A 82 3.01 -1.31 1.63
C THR A 82 2.78 -2.81 1.53
N ASN A 83 1.69 -3.30 2.11
CA ASN A 83 1.31 -4.72 2.12
C ASN A 83 2.48 -5.63 2.50
N SER A 84 3.20 -5.24 3.57
CA SER A 84 4.44 -5.89 3.97
C SER A 84 4.22 -7.23 4.70
N LYS A 85 3.04 -7.44 5.25
CA LYS A 85 2.75 -8.63 6.07
C LYS A 85 1.77 -9.57 5.37
N THR A 86 2.06 -10.87 5.45
CA THR A 86 1.19 -11.91 4.91
C THR A 86 -0.23 -11.85 5.50
N VAL A 87 -0.36 -11.55 6.81
CA VAL A 87 -1.65 -11.47 7.47
C VAL A 87 -2.54 -10.36 6.88
N GLU A 88 -1.95 -9.24 6.48
CA GLU A 88 -2.68 -8.15 5.82
C GLU A 88 -3.24 -8.62 4.47
N MET A 89 -2.41 -9.28 3.68
CA MET A 89 -2.81 -9.79 2.36
C MET A 89 -3.87 -10.90 2.47
N ASN A 90 -3.83 -11.70 3.52
CA ASN A 90 -4.85 -12.73 3.77
C ASN A 90 -6.25 -12.12 4.01
N ARG A 91 -6.34 -10.93 4.59
CA ARG A 91 -7.62 -10.24 4.76
C ARG A 91 -8.25 -9.91 3.41
N TYR A 92 -7.45 -9.41 2.47
CA TYR A 92 -7.93 -9.15 1.11
C TYR A 92 -8.36 -10.45 0.42
N LYS A 93 -7.60 -11.50 0.62
CA LYS A 93 -7.92 -12.83 0.04
C LYS A 93 -9.26 -13.35 0.52
N THR A 94 -9.56 -13.21 1.82
CA THR A 94 -10.85 -13.61 2.39
C THR A 94 -12.00 -12.82 1.76
N MET A 95 -11.85 -11.50 1.62
CA MET A 95 -12.86 -10.66 0.98
C MET A 95 -13.04 -11.01 -0.50
N ALA A 96 -11.95 -11.28 -1.20
CA ALA A 96 -12.00 -11.67 -2.60
C ALA A 96 -12.76 -12.99 -2.79
N GLN A 97 -12.60 -13.94 -1.90
CA GLN A 97 -13.37 -15.19 -1.94
C GLN A 97 -14.86 -14.93 -1.76
N THR A 98 -15.22 -14.04 -0.82
CA THR A 98 -16.62 -13.69 -0.55
C THR A 98 -17.29 -13.04 -1.76
N TYR A 99 -16.59 -12.11 -2.43
CA TYR A 99 -17.14 -11.31 -3.53
C TYR A 99 -16.73 -11.81 -4.92
N ARG A 100 -16.05 -12.95 -5.00
CA ARG A 100 -15.62 -13.60 -6.24
C ARG A 100 -14.67 -12.73 -7.07
N TYR A 101 -13.67 -12.16 -6.41
CA TYR A 101 -12.63 -11.37 -7.04
C TYR A 101 -11.39 -12.21 -7.35
N HIS A 102 -10.72 -11.85 -8.44
CA HIS A 102 -9.33 -12.27 -8.69
C HIS A 102 -8.40 -11.25 -8.06
N ILE A 103 -7.36 -11.74 -7.35
CA ILE A 103 -6.38 -10.86 -6.71
C ILE A 103 -5.04 -10.97 -7.40
N TYR A 104 -4.49 -9.81 -7.74
CA TYR A 104 -3.12 -9.68 -8.24
C TYR A 104 -2.34 -8.78 -7.29
N CYS A 105 -1.03 -9.03 -7.19
CA CYS A 105 -0.12 -8.20 -6.40
C CYS A 105 1.03 -7.75 -7.28
N VAL A 106 1.16 -6.45 -7.49
CA VAL A 106 2.32 -5.86 -8.15
C VAL A 106 3.39 -5.70 -7.09
N ASP A 107 4.46 -6.48 -7.21
CA ASP A 107 5.51 -6.61 -6.19
C ASP A 107 6.73 -5.78 -6.56
N PHE A 108 7.00 -4.73 -5.76
CA PHE A 108 8.15 -3.84 -5.91
C PHE A 108 9.29 -4.23 -4.96
N THR A 109 9.22 -5.37 -4.29
CA THR A 109 10.22 -5.73 -3.26
C THR A 109 11.60 -6.02 -3.83
N ASP A 110 11.73 -6.19 -5.15
CA ASP A 110 13.01 -6.35 -5.83
C ASP A 110 13.76 -5.02 -6.02
N VAL A 111 13.12 -3.86 -5.80
CA VAL A 111 13.82 -2.57 -5.82
C VAL A 111 14.80 -2.55 -4.65
N PRO A 112 16.10 -2.27 -4.89
CA PRO A 112 17.09 -2.28 -3.82
C PRO A 112 16.76 -1.29 -2.71
N MET A 113 17.02 -1.66 -1.47
CA MET A 113 16.74 -0.82 -0.29
C MET A 113 17.41 0.56 -0.40
N GLU A 114 18.64 0.61 -0.88
CA GLU A 114 19.37 1.87 -1.04
C GLU A 114 18.72 2.81 -2.05
N GLU A 115 18.19 2.27 -3.13
CA GLU A 115 17.42 3.05 -4.10
C GLU A 115 16.13 3.58 -3.48
N CYS A 116 15.45 2.77 -2.68
CA CYS A 116 14.25 3.16 -1.97
C CYS A 116 14.55 4.32 -1.00
N LYS A 117 15.65 4.23 -0.24
CA LYS A 117 16.08 5.30 0.66
C LYS A 117 16.37 6.59 -0.10
N ARG A 118 17.03 6.49 -1.26
CA ARG A 118 17.32 7.64 -2.11
C ARG A 118 16.04 8.32 -2.59
N ARG A 119 15.10 7.55 -3.10
CA ARG A 119 13.80 8.06 -3.59
C ARG A 119 12.97 8.68 -2.47
N ASN A 120 13.06 8.12 -1.26
CA ASN A 120 12.36 8.64 -0.09
C ASN A 120 12.74 10.10 0.18
N LEU A 121 14.01 10.46 0.01
CA LEU A 121 14.51 11.84 0.22
C LEU A 121 13.98 12.83 -0.82
N THR A 122 13.48 12.36 -1.96
CA THR A 122 12.89 13.23 -3.00
C THR A 122 11.39 13.44 -2.83
N ARG A 123 10.76 12.75 -1.88
CA ARG A 123 9.33 12.89 -1.60
C ARG A 123 9.06 14.18 -0.82
N PRO A 124 7.82 14.70 -0.89
CA PRO A 124 7.42 15.81 0.00
C PRO A 124 7.71 15.46 1.46
N ASP A 125 8.12 16.43 2.27
CA ASP A 125 8.54 16.21 3.65
C ASP A 125 7.53 15.39 4.46
N TYR A 126 6.24 15.69 4.35
CA TYR A 126 5.22 14.99 5.12
C TYR A 126 5.02 13.53 4.70
N LYS A 127 5.53 13.13 3.54
CA LYS A 127 5.48 11.74 3.06
C LYS A 127 6.76 10.97 3.32
N GLN A 128 7.85 11.64 3.69
CA GLN A 128 9.11 10.96 3.99
C GLN A 128 8.97 10.13 5.26
N VAL A 129 9.59 8.96 5.26
CA VAL A 129 9.65 8.08 6.43
C VAL A 129 11.10 7.94 6.89
N PRO A 130 11.33 7.63 8.18
CA PRO A 130 12.69 7.37 8.68
C PRO A 130 13.32 6.17 7.96
N GLU A 131 14.64 6.21 7.75
CA GLU A 131 15.37 5.09 7.14
C GLU A 131 15.15 3.78 7.88
N GLU A 132 15.08 3.84 9.21
CA GLU A 132 14.82 2.66 10.05
C GLU A 132 13.50 1.97 9.70
N ALA A 133 12.47 2.75 9.36
CA ALA A 133 11.18 2.19 8.94
C ALA A 133 11.32 1.43 7.62
N ILE A 134 12.11 1.95 6.69
CA ILE A 134 12.38 1.29 5.41
C ILE A 134 13.14 -0.02 5.67
N GLU A 135 14.17 0.01 6.51
CA GLU A 135 14.97 -1.17 6.87
C GLU A 135 14.10 -2.27 7.49
N LYS A 136 13.20 -1.90 8.39
CA LYS A 136 12.26 -2.84 9.01
C LYS A 136 11.32 -3.46 7.98
N MET A 137 10.85 -2.68 7.00
CA MET A 137 10.00 -3.20 5.93
C MET A 137 10.72 -4.22 5.06
N TYR A 138 11.95 -3.93 4.67
CA TYR A 138 12.74 -4.89 3.89
C TYR A 138 13.01 -6.18 4.65
N ALA A 139 13.22 -6.09 5.96
CA ALA A 139 13.33 -7.29 6.80
C ALA A 139 12.02 -8.11 6.79
N ARG A 140 10.87 -7.44 6.79
CA ARG A 140 9.56 -8.11 6.68
C ARG A 140 9.38 -8.76 5.30
N PHE A 141 9.73 -8.06 4.22
CA PHE A 141 9.61 -8.62 2.87
C PHE A 141 10.41 -9.91 2.71
N ALA A 142 11.56 -10.01 3.38
CA ALA A 142 12.41 -11.19 3.33
C ALA A 142 11.77 -12.41 3.99
N THR A 143 10.88 -12.22 4.97
CA THR A 143 10.26 -13.29 5.75
C THR A 143 8.76 -13.44 5.52
N GLN A 144 8.07 -12.42 5.02
CA GLN A 144 6.63 -12.39 4.82
C GLN A 144 6.33 -12.60 3.33
N GLN A 145 5.77 -13.73 2.99
CA GLN A 145 5.50 -14.08 1.59
C GLN A 145 4.09 -13.71 1.15
N ILE A 146 3.94 -13.49 -0.15
CA ILE A 146 2.62 -13.30 -0.75
C ILE A 146 1.86 -14.62 -0.64
N PRO A 147 0.63 -14.63 -0.09
CA PRO A 147 -0.15 -15.86 0.06
C PRO A 147 -0.43 -16.54 -1.27
N THR A 148 -0.53 -17.88 -1.25
CA THR A 148 -1.02 -18.64 -2.40
C THR A 148 -2.43 -18.18 -2.79
N GLY A 149 -2.71 -18.13 -4.09
CA GLY A 149 -3.99 -17.65 -4.60
C GLY A 149 -3.98 -16.18 -5.00
N ILE A 150 -2.93 -15.45 -4.63
CA ILE A 150 -2.68 -14.09 -5.14
C ILE A 150 -1.63 -14.21 -6.23
N VAL A 151 -1.96 -13.74 -7.43
CA VAL A 151 -1.03 -13.78 -8.56
C VAL A 151 -0.03 -12.64 -8.45
N LYS A 152 1.25 -13.00 -8.38
CA LYS A 152 2.33 -12.02 -8.30
C LYS A 152 2.66 -11.50 -9.68
N LEU A 153 2.71 -10.18 -9.83
CA LEU A 153 3.14 -9.49 -11.04
C LEU A 153 4.38 -8.64 -10.73
N ARG A 154 5.22 -8.45 -11.72
CA ARG A 154 6.33 -7.50 -11.62
C ARG A 154 5.91 -6.16 -12.21
N PRO A 155 6.50 -5.04 -11.73
CA PRO A 155 6.12 -3.71 -12.21
C PRO A 155 6.32 -3.49 -13.70
N ASP A 156 7.24 -4.21 -14.32
CA ASP A 156 7.59 -4.10 -15.74
C ASP A 156 6.80 -5.07 -16.63
N GLU A 157 5.90 -5.82 -16.07
CA GLU A 157 4.97 -6.71 -16.78
C GLU A 157 3.62 -6.02 -16.97
#